data_5a8614b2ce975b49c8838b9a580c1f40
#
_entry.id   5a8614b2ce975b49c8838b9a580c1f40
#
_cell.length_a   1.000
_cell.length_b   1.000
_cell.length_c   1.000
_cell.angle_alpha   90.00
_cell.angle_beta   90.00
_cell.angle_gamma   90.00
#
_symmetry.space_group_name_H-M   'P 1'
#
loop_
_entity.id
_entity.type
_entity.pdbx_description
1 polymer ?
#
loop_
_entity_poly.entity_id
_entity_poly.type
_entity_poly.pdbx_seq_one_letter_code
_entity_poly.pdbx_strand_id
1 'polypeptide(L)'
;MKKSKIMLFGNLLLYLIIGGIIGGLTSVVLSNNYELFEFKLSKMQTDITSVVLAIIYIILVIALVNVYKKAQRLRETETNIDNEDEIEMQIERTLILAPVILGINTAIGLSILNIAINVAEEVSILSTLMVVVTLFVTAPLAYMHMSAMRKLYPERNYPKPGDKKLNEKLINMMDSGEQYITLLALQKTYSLNQQIIIVIIALASIYSLASHDNQFFSVTLMIMLYLVNTMYYTKQVSQTL
;
A
#
# COMPACT_ATOMS: atom_id res chain seq x y z
N MET A 1 -37.10 11.77 -7.52
CA MET A 1 -36.70 10.81 -6.49
C MET A 1 -37.04 9.33 -6.79
N LYS A 2 -38.25 8.97 -7.30
CA LYS A 2 -38.64 7.57 -7.59
C LYS A 2 -37.81 6.92 -8.71
N LYS A 3 -37.52 7.61 -9.81
CA LYS A 3 -36.73 7.11 -10.95
C LYS A 3 -35.27 6.77 -10.57
N SER A 4 -34.64 7.56 -9.72
CA SER A 4 -33.26 7.34 -9.26
C SER A 4 -33.12 6.07 -8.41
N LYS A 5 -34.08 5.78 -7.53
CA LYS A 5 -34.09 4.56 -6.71
C LYS A 5 -34.29 3.29 -7.53
N ILE A 6 -35.13 3.33 -8.56
CA ILE A 6 -35.37 2.19 -9.47
C ILE A 6 -34.12 1.90 -10.29
N MET A 7 -33.43 2.93 -10.78
CA MET A 7 -32.18 2.82 -11.52
C MET A 7 -31.03 2.27 -10.65
N LEU A 8 -30.97 2.67 -9.39
CA LEU A 8 -29.97 2.21 -8.43
C LEU A 8 -30.20 0.70 -8.09
N PHE A 9 -31.47 0.31 -7.89
CA PHE A 9 -31.84 -1.08 -7.65
C PHE A 9 -31.60 -1.95 -8.89
N GLY A 10 -31.90 -1.45 -10.09
CA GLY A 10 -31.60 -2.14 -11.34
C GLY A 10 -30.11 -2.39 -11.57
N ASN A 11 -29.27 -1.40 -11.28
CA ASN A 11 -27.82 -1.53 -11.37
C ASN A 11 -27.28 -2.56 -10.33
N LEU A 12 -27.80 -2.51 -9.09
CA LEU A 12 -27.40 -3.47 -8.05
C LEU A 12 -27.76 -4.91 -8.45
N LEU A 13 -28.92 -5.12 -9.00
CA LEU A 13 -29.39 -6.44 -9.49
C LEU A 13 -28.55 -6.91 -10.68
N LEU A 14 -28.19 -6.01 -11.58
CA LEU A 14 -27.30 -6.28 -12.71
C LEU A 14 -25.89 -6.71 -12.22
N TYR A 15 -25.33 -6.02 -11.25
CA TYR A 15 -24.03 -6.37 -10.66
C TYR A 15 -24.08 -7.72 -9.92
N LEU A 16 -25.18 -8.04 -9.24
CA LEU A 16 -25.37 -9.34 -8.60
C LEU A 16 -25.46 -10.47 -9.63
N ILE A 17 -26.17 -10.26 -10.74
CA ILE A 17 -26.27 -11.25 -11.82
C ILE A 17 -24.91 -11.45 -12.49
N ILE A 18 -24.21 -10.37 -12.85
CA ILE A 18 -22.89 -10.45 -13.47
C ILE A 18 -21.89 -11.12 -12.51
N GLY A 19 -21.88 -10.72 -11.25
CA GLY A 19 -21.04 -11.34 -10.22
C GLY A 19 -21.35 -12.82 -10.01
N GLY A 20 -22.63 -13.20 -10.01
CA GLY A 20 -23.06 -14.60 -9.92
C GLY A 20 -22.66 -15.45 -11.13
N ILE A 21 -22.76 -14.91 -12.35
CA ILE A 21 -22.32 -15.58 -13.57
C ILE A 21 -20.80 -15.74 -13.57
N ILE A 22 -20.06 -14.68 -13.30
CA ILE A 22 -18.59 -14.71 -13.24
C ILE A 22 -18.14 -15.68 -12.14
N GLY A 23 -18.69 -15.60 -10.94
CA GLY A 23 -18.37 -16.49 -9.83
C GLY A 23 -18.71 -17.96 -10.14
N GLY A 24 -19.86 -18.24 -10.75
CA GLY A 24 -20.25 -19.58 -11.16
C GLY A 24 -19.33 -20.16 -12.25
N LEU A 25 -19.03 -19.41 -13.30
CA LEU A 25 -18.09 -19.82 -14.34
C LEU A 25 -16.68 -20.05 -13.79
N THR A 26 -16.21 -19.14 -12.93
CA THR A 26 -14.92 -19.27 -12.29
C THR A 26 -14.86 -20.52 -11.40
N SER A 27 -15.90 -20.80 -10.62
CA SER A 27 -16.00 -22.01 -9.79
C SER A 27 -15.91 -23.29 -10.62
N VAL A 28 -16.63 -23.39 -11.75
CA VAL A 28 -16.59 -24.56 -12.64
C VAL A 28 -15.22 -24.76 -13.28
N VAL A 29 -14.57 -23.66 -13.72
CA VAL A 29 -13.23 -23.73 -14.32
C VAL A 29 -12.19 -24.13 -13.27
N LEU A 30 -12.29 -23.60 -12.06
CA LEU A 30 -11.36 -23.86 -10.96
C LEU A 30 -11.53 -25.27 -10.40
N SER A 31 -12.76 -25.79 -10.26
CA SER A 31 -13.01 -27.15 -9.75
C SER A 31 -12.46 -28.26 -10.66
N ASN A 32 -12.31 -27.97 -11.96
CA ASN A 32 -11.74 -28.93 -12.92
C ASN A 32 -10.20 -28.83 -13.05
N ASN A 33 -9.58 -27.76 -12.51
CA ASN A 33 -8.13 -27.47 -12.67
C ASN A 33 -7.50 -26.95 -11.36
N TYR A 34 -7.90 -27.51 -10.21
CA TYR A 34 -7.39 -27.04 -8.91
C TYR A 34 -5.88 -27.18 -8.74
N GLU A 35 -5.21 -28.12 -9.41
CA GLU A 35 -3.74 -28.24 -9.45
C GLU A 35 -3.03 -26.98 -9.97
N LEU A 36 -3.72 -26.15 -10.78
CA LEU A 36 -3.17 -24.87 -11.26
C LEU A 36 -3.01 -23.82 -10.16
N PHE A 37 -3.61 -24.01 -9.00
CA PHE A 37 -3.56 -23.07 -7.87
C PHE A 37 -2.64 -23.50 -6.73
N GLU A 38 -2.12 -24.73 -6.76
CA GLU A 38 -1.02 -25.14 -5.88
C GLU A 38 0.30 -24.58 -6.42
N PHE A 39 0.54 -23.30 -6.20
CA PHE A 39 1.78 -22.69 -6.58
C PHE A 39 2.82 -22.93 -5.49
N LYS A 40 3.68 -23.92 -5.70
CA LYS A 40 4.81 -24.22 -4.85
C LYS A 40 6.11 -24.03 -5.60
N LEU A 41 7.11 -23.53 -4.92
CA LEU A 41 8.44 -23.33 -5.45
C LEU A 41 9.41 -24.28 -4.76
N SER A 42 10.20 -25.01 -5.54
CA SER A 42 11.32 -25.77 -5.01
C SER A 42 12.30 -24.84 -4.26
N LYS A 43 13.11 -25.39 -3.39
CA LYS A 43 14.11 -24.63 -2.62
C LYS A 43 14.95 -23.71 -3.51
N MET A 44 15.46 -24.23 -4.63
CA MET A 44 16.28 -23.45 -5.57
C MET A 44 15.50 -22.30 -6.19
N GLN A 45 14.26 -22.53 -6.59
CA GLN A 45 13.40 -21.47 -7.17
C GLN A 45 13.06 -20.41 -6.14
N THR A 46 12.76 -20.80 -4.89
CA THR A 46 12.53 -19.89 -3.77
C THR A 46 13.75 -19.01 -3.50
N ASP A 47 14.95 -19.59 -3.49
CA ASP A 47 16.18 -18.85 -3.29
C ASP A 47 16.45 -17.85 -4.41
N ILE A 48 16.35 -18.28 -5.66
CA ILE A 48 16.55 -17.41 -6.83
C ILE A 48 15.53 -16.26 -6.80
N THR A 49 14.26 -16.56 -6.58
CA THR A 49 13.21 -15.52 -6.55
C THR A 49 13.43 -14.53 -5.41
N SER A 50 13.79 -15.01 -4.22
CA SER A 50 14.09 -14.14 -3.07
C SER A 50 15.29 -13.24 -3.32
N VAL A 51 16.35 -13.76 -3.94
CA VAL A 51 17.55 -12.99 -4.30
C VAL A 51 17.22 -11.95 -5.36
N VAL A 52 16.48 -12.29 -6.41
CA VAL A 52 16.07 -11.34 -7.46
C VAL A 52 15.24 -10.22 -6.85
N LEU A 53 14.26 -10.52 -6.02
CA LEU A 53 13.44 -9.51 -5.34
C LEU A 53 14.29 -8.65 -4.40
N ALA A 54 15.25 -9.23 -3.67
CA ALA A 54 16.17 -8.47 -2.81
C ALA A 54 17.07 -7.52 -3.62
N ILE A 55 17.53 -7.92 -4.80
CA ILE A 55 18.29 -7.04 -5.70
C ILE A 55 17.42 -5.86 -6.15
N ILE A 56 16.18 -6.11 -6.58
CA ILE A 56 15.23 -5.05 -6.96
C ILE A 56 14.99 -4.11 -5.76
N TYR A 57 14.81 -4.66 -4.56
CA TYR A 57 14.67 -3.89 -3.33
C TYR A 57 15.85 -2.94 -3.10
N ILE A 58 17.09 -3.43 -3.23
CA ILE A 58 18.31 -2.62 -3.07
C ILE A 58 18.37 -1.51 -4.14
N ILE A 59 18.05 -1.81 -5.39
CA ILE A 59 18.00 -0.81 -6.48
C ILE A 59 17.02 0.31 -6.13
N LEU A 60 15.85 -0.03 -5.60
CA LEU A 60 14.85 0.95 -5.19
C LEU A 60 15.30 1.77 -3.96
N VAL A 61 16.02 1.17 -3.02
CA VAL A 61 16.65 1.92 -1.90
C VAL A 61 17.64 2.95 -2.44
N ILE A 62 18.49 2.56 -3.40
CA ILE A 62 19.43 3.49 -4.05
C ILE A 62 18.67 4.59 -4.79
N ALA A 63 17.61 4.25 -5.52
CA ALA A 63 16.75 5.22 -6.20
C ALA A 63 16.14 6.23 -5.21
N LEU A 64 15.65 5.78 -4.06
CA LEU A 64 15.10 6.62 -3.01
C LEU A 64 16.14 7.60 -2.45
N VAL A 65 17.34 7.11 -2.17
CA VAL A 65 18.46 7.96 -1.73
C VAL A 65 18.80 9.03 -2.78
N ASN A 66 18.78 8.65 -4.07
CA ASN A 66 19.03 9.59 -5.17
C ASN A 66 17.93 10.64 -5.31
N VAL A 67 16.66 10.27 -5.06
CA VAL A 67 15.53 11.23 -5.03
C VAL A 67 15.79 12.29 -3.95
N TYR A 68 16.15 11.90 -2.73
CA TYR A 68 16.44 12.86 -1.66
C TYR A 68 17.69 13.71 -1.94
N LYS A 69 18.76 13.12 -2.46
CA LYS A 69 19.97 13.88 -2.84
C LYS A 69 19.66 14.89 -3.94
N LYS A 70 18.82 14.52 -4.94
CA LYS A 70 18.40 15.45 -5.99
C LYS A 70 17.58 16.59 -5.42
N ALA A 71 16.60 16.32 -4.58
CA ALA A 71 15.80 17.34 -3.92
C ALA A 71 16.65 18.29 -3.06
N GLN A 72 17.63 17.74 -2.32
CA GLN A 72 18.55 18.55 -1.51
C GLN A 72 19.43 19.46 -2.39
N ARG A 73 19.97 18.95 -3.49
CA ARG A 73 20.76 19.77 -4.44
C ARG A 73 19.93 20.91 -5.05
N LEU A 74 18.66 20.65 -5.41
CA LEU A 74 17.76 21.70 -5.89
C LEU A 74 17.57 22.79 -4.83
N ARG A 75 17.41 22.42 -3.56
CA ARG A 75 17.29 23.37 -2.45
C ARG A 75 18.57 24.20 -2.25
N GLU A 76 19.74 23.59 -2.41
CA GLU A 76 21.05 24.28 -2.29
C GLU A 76 21.33 25.24 -3.46
N THR A 77 20.69 25.05 -4.63
CA THR A 77 20.83 25.94 -5.81
C THR A 77 19.90 27.14 -5.76
N GLU A 78 19.03 27.23 -4.76
CA GLU A 78 18.11 28.34 -4.54
C GLU A 78 18.88 29.58 -4.07
N THR A 79 19.41 30.36 -5.02
CA THR A 79 20.24 31.52 -4.72
C THR A 79 19.59 32.87 -5.03
N ASN A 80 18.44 32.89 -5.73
CA ASN A 80 17.72 34.11 -6.12
C ASN A 80 16.23 33.97 -5.89
N ILE A 81 15.64 35.02 -5.31
CA ILE A 81 14.19 35.16 -5.00
C ILE A 81 13.32 34.97 -6.25
N ASP A 82 13.81 35.33 -7.43
CA ASP A 82 13.04 35.26 -8.69
C ASP A 82 12.75 33.81 -9.17
N ASN A 83 13.46 32.79 -8.65
CA ASN A 83 13.32 31.38 -9.05
C ASN A 83 12.82 30.46 -7.92
N GLU A 84 12.45 31.01 -6.77
CA GLU A 84 12.06 30.23 -5.57
C GLU A 84 10.87 29.30 -5.87
N ASP A 85 9.79 29.84 -6.42
CA ASP A 85 8.57 29.07 -6.72
C ASP A 85 8.82 27.93 -7.74
N GLU A 86 9.66 28.18 -8.75
CA GLU A 86 9.99 27.18 -9.75
C GLU A 86 10.82 26.03 -9.15
N ILE A 87 11.77 26.33 -8.30
CA ILE A 87 12.63 25.37 -7.61
C ILE A 87 11.79 24.57 -6.60
N GLU A 88 10.92 25.22 -5.83
CA GLU A 88 10.03 24.53 -4.91
C GLU A 88 9.12 23.53 -5.63
N MET A 89 8.52 23.92 -6.75
CA MET A 89 7.71 23.01 -7.58
C MET A 89 8.55 21.82 -8.11
N GLN A 90 9.82 22.04 -8.50
CA GLN A 90 10.70 20.96 -8.94
C GLN A 90 11.07 20.01 -7.80
N ILE A 91 11.28 20.50 -6.59
CA ILE A 91 11.51 19.71 -5.38
C ILE A 91 10.27 18.84 -5.08
N GLU A 92 9.09 19.44 -5.06
CA GLU A 92 7.83 18.71 -4.81
C GLU A 92 7.59 17.60 -5.84
N ARG A 93 7.75 17.90 -7.14
CA ARG A 93 7.66 16.89 -8.21
C ARG A 93 8.66 15.75 -8.05
N THR A 94 9.86 16.06 -7.57
CA THR A 94 10.88 15.04 -7.30
C THR A 94 10.49 14.18 -6.09
N LEU A 95 9.99 14.80 -5.03
CA LEU A 95 9.64 14.12 -3.78
C LEU A 95 8.36 13.27 -3.89
N ILE A 96 7.49 13.53 -4.86
CA ILE A 96 6.27 12.71 -5.10
C ILE A 96 6.61 11.24 -5.37
N LEU A 97 7.81 10.96 -5.86
CA LEU A 97 8.29 9.60 -6.10
C LEU A 97 8.68 8.85 -4.81
N ALA A 98 9.03 9.57 -3.75
CA ALA A 98 9.53 8.96 -2.52
C ALA A 98 8.51 8.02 -1.84
N PRO A 99 7.25 8.41 -1.58
CA PRO A 99 6.26 7.52 -1.00
C PRO A 99 5.91 6.34 -1.91
N VAL A 100 5.96 6.52 -3.24
CA VAL A 100 5.74 5.43 -4.20
C VAL A 100 6.84 4.39 -4.08
N ILE A 101 8.12 4.81 -4.08
CA ILE A 101 9.26 3.90 -3.93
C ILE A 101 9.22 3.19 -2.57
N LEU A 102 8.90 3.89 -1.50
CA LEU A 102 8.73 3.30 -0.15
C LEU A 102 7.61 2.24 -0.14
N GLY A 103 6.48 2.54 -0.77
CA GLY A 103 5.36 1.60 -0.89
C GLY A 103 5.75 0.34 -1.65
N ILE A 104 6.42 0.48 -2.80
CA ILE A 104 6.91 -0.66 -3.60
C ILE A 104 7.94 -1.47 -2.82
N ASN A 105 8.90 -0.83 -2.13
CA ASN A 105 9.86 -1.54 -1.28
C ASN A 105 9.18 -2.35 -0.18
N THR A 106 8.19 -1.78 0.49
CA THR A 106 7.41 -2.50 1.50
C THR A 106 6.69 -3.71 0.90
N ALA A 107 6.07 -3.53 -0.27
CA ALA A 107 5.40 -4.63 -0.97
C ALA A 107 6.37 -5.75 -1.37
N ILE A 108 7.57 -5.43 -1.86
CA ILE A 108 8.61 -6.42 -2.17
C ILE A 108 9.05 -7.18 -0.91
N GLY A 109 9.30 -6.47 0.21
CA GLY A 109 9.66 -7.13 1.47
C GLY A 109 8.59 -8.10 1.96
N LEU A 110 7.32 -7.71 1.88
CA LEU A 110 6.17 -8.57 2.20
C LEU A 110 6.04 -9.74 1.20
N SER A 111 6.37 -9.54 -0.08
CA SER A 111 6.36 -10.60 -1.08
C SER A 111 7.43 -11.66 -0.81
N ILE A 112 8.65 -11.26 -0.43
CA ILE A 112 9.73 -12.18 -0.04
C ILE A 112 9.28 -13.00 1.18
N LEU A 113 8.68 -12.36 2.19
CA LEU A 113 8.13 -13.02 3.36
C LEU A 113 7.05 -14.05 2.97
N ASN A 114 6.10 -13.65 2.12
CA ASN A 114 5.03 -14.52 1.67
C ASN A 114 5.55 -15.74 0.91
N ILE A 115 6.51 -15.55 0.00
CA ILE A 115 7.15 -16.64 -0.75
C ILE A 115 7.87 -17.59 0.19
N ALA A 116 8.64 -17.07 1.13
CA ALA A 116 9.42 -17.90 2.06
C ALA A 116 8.55 -18.76 2.99
N ILE A 117 7.34 -18.28 3.35
CA ILE A 117 6.47 -18.98 4.32
C ILE A 117 5.41 -19.84 3.62
N ASN A 118 4.77 -19.30 2.56
CA ASN A 118 3.55 -19.92 2.02
C ASN A 118 3.76 -20.65 0.69
N VAL A 119 4.84 -20.32 -0.04
CA VAL A 119 5.06 -20.85 -1.39
C VAL A 119 6.24 -21.82 -1.44
N ALA A 120 7.21 -21.69 -0.56
CA ALA A 120 8.37 -22.56 -0.50
C ALA A 120 7.97 -23.98 -0.06
N GLU A 121 8.41 -25.02 -0.81
CA GLU A 121 8.27 -26.44 -0.38
C GLU A 121 9.13 -26.74 0.84
N GLU A 122 10.29 -26.12 0.93
CA GLU A 122 11.24 -26.29 2.03
C GLU A 122 11.74 -24.93 2.52
N VAL A 123 11.89 -24.80 3.83
CA VAL A 123 12.48 -23.58 4.42
C VAL A 123 13.95 -23.47 4.00
N SER A 124 14.27 -22.35 3.32
CA SER A 124 15.64 -22.03 2.94
C SER A 124 16.26 -21.00 3.89
N ILE A 125 17.51 -21.24 4.29
CA ILE A 125 18.28 -20.27 5.09
C ILE A 125 18.47 -18.98 4.32
N LEU A 126 18.71 -19.06 3.00
CA LEU A 126 18.94 -17.88 2.16
C LEU A 126 17.68 -17.02 2.04
N SER A 127 16.53 -17.61 1.73
CA SER A 127 15.27 -16.89 1.66
C SER A 127 14.89 -16.26 3.01
N THR A 128 15.10 -16.98 4.12
CA THR A 128 14.89 -16.47 5.48
C THR A 128 15.80 -15.27 5.78
N LEU A 129 17.07 -15.35 5.39
CA LEU A 129 18.00 -14.22 5.54
C LEU A 129 17.52 -13.00 4.75
N MET A 130 17.04 -13.17 3.51
CA MET A 130 16.49 -12.05 2.72
C MET A 130 15.26 -11.43 3.37
N VAL A 131 14.36 -12.22 3.97
CA VAL A 131 13.24 -11.71 4.78
C VAL A 131 13.74 -10.83 5.92
N VAL A 132 14.68 -11.33 6.71
CA VAL A 132 15.23 -10.59 7.85
C VAL A 132 15.86 -9.28 7.39
N VAL A 133 16.71 -9.31 6.36
CA VAL A 133 17.38 -8.12 5.83
C VAL A 133 16.35 -7.08 5.34
N THR A 134 15.37 -7.47 4.55
CA THR A 134 14.36 -6.53 4.02
C THR A 134 13.51 -5.91 5.12
N LEU A 135 13.10 -6.67 6.13
CA LEU A 135 12.34 -6.15 7.28
C LEU A 135 13.17 -5.16 8.10
N PHE A 136 14.43 -5.48 8.40
CA PHE A 136 15.30 -4.59 9.16
C PHE A 136 15.66 -3.31 8.40
N VAL A 137 15.67 -3.31 7.06
CA VAL A 137 15.95 -2.12 6.25
C VAL A 137 14.70 -1.25 6.06
N THR A 138 13.49 -1.84 6.00
CA THR A 138 12.26 -1.09 5.75
C THR A 138 11.96 -0.05 6.84
N ALA A 139 12.17 -0.37 8.12
CA ALA A 139 11.90 0.56 9.22
C ALA A 139 12.83 1.81 9.19
N PRO A 140 14.17 1.67 9.02
CA PRO A 140 15.06 2.81 8.80
C PRO A 140 14.72 3.67 7.58
N LEU A 141 14.18 3.09 6.49
CA LEU A 141 13.77 3.87 5.32
C LEU A 141 12.64 4.87 5.64
N ALA A 142 11.65 4.45 6.43
CA ALA A 142 10.57 5.35 6.88
C ALA A 142 11.13 6.49 7.75
N TYR A 143 12.08 6.19 8.63
CA TYR A 143 12.78 7.20 9.43
C TYR A 143 13.59 8.16 8.55
N MET A 144 14.29 7.64 7.55
CA MET A 144 15.06 8.43 6.58
C MET A 144 14.17 9.40 5.81
N HIS A 145 12.96 8.98 5.39
CA HIS A 145 11.99 9.85 4.75
C HIS A 145 11.64 11.07 5.60
N MET A 146 11.21 10.84 6.85
CA MET A 146 10.88 11.93 7.77
C MET A 146 12.08 12.85 8.06
N SER A 147 13.28 12.27 8.18
CA SER A 147 14.50 13.04 8.39
C SER A 147 14.86 13.91 7.17
N ALA A 148 14.65 13.39 5.96
CA ALA A 148 14.86 14.12 4.72
C ALA A 148 13.90 15.31 4.60
N MET A 149 12.61 15.13 4.90
CA MET A 149 11.61 16.20 4.90
C MET A 149 11.97 17.32 5.85
N ARG A 150 12.47 17.00 7.07
CA ARG A 150 12.92 18.01 8.03
C ARG A 150 14.13 18.81 7.57
N LYS A 151 15.01 18.23 6.76
CA LYS A 151 16.17 18.94 6.20
C LYS A 151 15.78 19.80 5.00
N LEU A 152 14.84 19.35 4.20
CA LEU A 152 14.37 20.06 3.01
C LEU A 152 13.49 21.25 3.34
N TYR A 153 12.69 21.14 4.41
CA TYR A 153 11.73 22.18 4.84
C TYR A 153 11.93 22.53 6.33
N PRO A 154 13.06 23.14 6.70
CA PRO A 154 13.36 23.46 8.09
C PRO A 154 12.34 24.44 8.70
N GLU A 155 11.76 25.33 7.88
CA GLU A 155 10.73 26.31 8.25
C GLU A 155 9.40 25.66 8.66
N ARG A 156 9.05 24.50 8.09
CA ARG A 156 7.77 23.81 8.34
C ARG A 156 7.76 23.03 9.66
N ASN A 157 8.85 22.99 10.43
CA ASN A 157 8.93 22.31 11.73
C ASN A 157 8.39 20.87 11.74
N TYR A 158 8.73 20.08 10.73
CA TYR A 158 8.30 18.69 10.63
C TYR A 158 8.47 17.92 11.93
N PRO A 159 7.45 17.17 12.41
CA PRO A 159 7.51 16.42 13.65
C PRO A 159 8.60 15.34 13.62
N LYS A 160 9.09 14.97 14.80
CA LYS A 160 10.06 13.86 14.91
C LYS A 160 9.35 12.52 14.69
N PRO A 161 10.03 11.54 14.08
CA PRO A 161 9.51 10.18 14.03
C PRO A 161 9.20 9.67 15.44
N GLY A 162 8.02 9.03 15.63
CA GLY A 162 7.58 8.56 16.95
C GLY A 162 6.89 9.60 17.83
N ASP A 163 6.66 10.81 17.34
CA ASP A 163 5.84 11.80 18.05
C ASP A 163 4.39 11.29 18.20
N LYS A 164 3.85 11.34 19.41
CA LYS A 164 2.49 10.87 19.71
C LYS A 164 1.39 11.64 18.95
N LYS A 165 1.67 12.88 18.56
CA LYS A 165 0.76 13.77 17.83
C LYS A 165 1.25 14.00 16.39
N LEU A 166 1.92 13.01 15.79
CA LEU A 166 2.51 13.12 14.47
C LEU A 166 1.50 13.63 13.43
N ASN A 167 0.36 12.97 13.32
CA ASN A 167 -0.66 13.27 12.30
C ASN A 167 -1.28 14.66 12.52
N GLU A 168 -1.58 15.02 13.78
CA GLU A 168 -2.11 16.35 14.13
C GLU A 168 -1.12 17.45 13.74
N LYS A 169 0.16 17.26 14.03
CA LYS A 169 1.21 18.23 13.68
C LYS A 169 1.41 18.33 12.17
N LEU A 170 1.35 17.21 11.44
CA LEU A 170 1.46 17.21 9.99
C LEU A 170 0.31 18.00 9.33
N ILE A 171 -0.92 17.82 9.81
CA ILE A 171 -2.08 18.55 9.29
C ILE A 171 -1.96 20.05 9.63
N ASN A 172 -1.58 20.39 10.87
CA ASN A 172 -1.53 21.77 11.32
C ASN A 172 -0.42 22.62 10.68
N MET A 173 0.58 21.99 10.07
CA MET A 173 1.62 22.69 9.32
C MET A 173 1.25 22.96 7.86
N MET A 174 0.17 22.35 7.36
CA MET A 174 -0.35 22.55 6.01
C MET A 174 -1.19 23.81 5.95
N ASP A 175 -1.12 24.55 4.84
CA ASP A 175 -2.08 25.62 4.58
C ASP A 175 -3.47 25.06 4.24
N SER A 176 -4.45 25.96 4.12
CA SER A 176 -5.85 25.56 3.85
C SER A 176 -6.03 24.86 2.51
N GLY A 177 -5.24 25.21 1.49
CA GLY A 177 -5.26 24.57 0.17
C GLY A 177 -4.66 23.17 0.22
N GLU A 178 -3.50 23.02 0.86
CA GLU A 178 -2.85 21.73 1.10
C GLU A 178 -3.74 20.78 1.92
N GLN A 179 -4.40 21.30 2.98
CA GLN A 179 -5.35 20.53 3.79
C GLN A 179 -6.53 20.04 2.96
N TYR A 180 -7.09 20.89 2.12
CA TYR A 180 -8.23 20.54 1.26
C TYR A 180 -7.86 19.44 0.23
N ILE A 181 -6.73 19.59 -0.45
CA ILE A 181 -6.23 18.59 -1.41
C ILE A 181 -5.96 17.26 -0.71
N THR A 182 -5.32 17.31 0.46
CA THR A 182 -5.03 16.12 1.27
C THR A 182 -6.31 15.42 1.72
N LEU A 183 -7.32 16.18 2.18
CA LEU A 183 -8.61 15.62 2.58
C LEU A 183 -9.32 14.92 1.42
N LEU A 184 -9.37 15.54 0.24
CA LEU A 184 -9.97 14.93 -0.95
C LEU A 184 -9.25 13.64 -1.36
N ALA A 185 -7.90 13.64 -1.33
CA ALA A 185 -7.10 12.47 -1.63
C ALA A 185 -7.35 11.34 -0.63
N LEU A 186 -7.37 11.65 0.67
CA LEU A 186 -7.65 10.68 1.73
C LEU A 186 -9.07 10.10 1.62
N GLN A 187 -10.09 10.92 1.33
CA GLN A 187 -11.46 10.47 1.15
C GLN A 187 -11.59 9.50 -0.03
N LYS A 188 -10.99 9.84 -1.18
CA LYS A 188 -10.96 8.96 -2.34
C LYS A 188 -10.23 7.65 -2.06
N THR A 189 -9.07 7.73 -1.40
CA THR A 189 -8.28 6.56 -1.02
C THR A 189 -9.04 5.68 -0.04
N TYR A 190 -9.71 6.26 0.97
CA TYR A 190 -10.52 5.50 1.92
C TYR A 190 -11.66 4.75 1.22
N SER A 191 -12.41 5.44 0.35
CA SER A 191 -13.50 4.81 -0.42
C SER A 191 -13.00 3.68 -1.31
N LEU A 192 -11.87 3.89 -2.00
CA LEU A 192 -11.24 2.87 -2.84
C LEU A 192 -10.77 1.67 -2.01
N ASN A 193 -10.12 1.89 -0.88
CA ASN A 193 -9.66 0.82 0.01
C ASN A 193 -10.82 -0.04 0.51
N GLN A 194 -11.95 0.54 0.88
CA GLN A 194 -13.13 -0.21 1.31
C GLN A 194 -13.65 -1.12 0.18
N GLN A 195 -13.69 -0.62 -1.05
CA GLN A 195 -14.11 -1.42 -2.21
C GLN A 195 -13.12 -2.55 -2.50
N ILE A 196 -11.82 -2.27 -2.46
CA ILE A 196 -10.76 -3.26 -2.68
C ILE A 196 -10.83 -4.38 -1.63
N ILE A 197 -11.02 -4.05 -0.35
CA ILE A 197 -11.13 -5.06 0.72
C ILE A 197 -12.32 -5.99 0.45
N ILE A 198 -13.49 -5.46 0.05
CA ILE A 198 -14.66 -6.28 -0.29
C ILE A 198 -14.35 -7.21 -1.47
N VAL A 199 -13.69 -6.70 -2.51
CA VAL A 199 -13.29 -7.51 -3.67
C VAL A 199 -12.31 -8.62 -3.26
N ILE A 200 -11.32 -8.31 -2.42
CA ILE A 200 -10.35 -9.30 -1.93
C ILE A 200 -11.04 -10.39 -1.10
N ILE A 201 -11.99 -10.03 -0.22
CA ILE A 201 -12.79 -10.99 0.55
C ILE A 201 -13.53 -11.94 -0.40
N ALA A 202 -14.19 -11.41 -1.43
CA ALA A 202 -14.90 -12.21 -2.42
C ALA A 202 -13.95 -13.16 -3.18
N LEU A 203 -12.81 -12.64 -3.67
CA LEU A 203 -11.82 -13.43 -4.38
C LEU A 203 -11.20 -14.53 -3.50
N ALA A 204 -10.87 -14.23 -2.24
CA ALA A 204 -10.33 -15.20 -1.30
C ALA A 204 -11.35 -16.30 -0.97
N SER A 205 -12.65 -15.95 -0.88
CA SER A 205 -13.72 -16.92 -0.67
C SER A 205 -13.92 -17.83 -1.87
N ILE A 206 -13.86 -17.27 -3.10
CA ILE A 206 -13.92 -18.06 -4.35
C ILE A 206 -12.71 -18.98 -4.45
N TYR A 207 -11.50 -18.47 -4.15
CA TYR A 207 -10.28 -19.27 -4.14
C TYR A 207 -10.40 -20.44 -3.14
N SER A 208 -10.89 -20.19 -1.92
CA SER A 208 -11.12 -21.24 -0.91
C SER A 208 -12.05 -22.36 -1.40
N LEU A 209 -13.10 -21.99 -2.15
CA LEU A 209 -14.02 -22.96 -2.75
C LEU A 209 -13.37 -23.78 -3.86
N ALA A 210 -12.51 -23.15 -4.65
CA ALA A 210 -11.90 -23.75 -5.83
C ALA A 210 -10.68 -24.64 -5.51
N SER A 211 -9.82 -24.19 -4.59
CA SER A 211 -8.58 -24.88 -4.20
C SER A 211 -8.79 -25.96 -3.12
N HIS A 212 -9.98 -26.04 -2.52
CA HIS A 212 -10.25 -26.81 -1.32
C HIS A 212 -9.37 -26.43 -0.11
N ASP A 213 -8.57 -25.35 -0.21
CA ASP A 213 -7.78 -24.81 0.87
C ASP A 213 -8.64 -23.89 1.75
N ASN A 214 -8.71 -24.20 3.03
CA ASN A 214 -9.53 -23.44 3.97
C ASN A 214 -8.92 -22.05 4.25
N GLN A 215 -9.47 -21.02 3.62
CA GLN A 215 -9.08 -19.61 3.80
C GLN A 215 -9.90 -18.89 4.91
N PHE A 216 -10.62 -19.63 5.75
CA PHE A 216 -11.52 -19.07 6.77
C PHE A 216 -10.84 -18.02 7.66
N PHE A 217 -9.63 -18.32 8.13
CA PHE A 217 -8.87 -17.42 8.99
C PHE A 217 -8.50 -16.11 8.25
N SER A 218 -7.96 -16.21 7.04
CA SER A 218 -7.58 -15.05 6.22
C SER A 218 -8.77 -14.16 5.87
N VAL A 219 -9.89 -14.78 5.47
CA VAL A 219 -11.14 -14.07 5.15
C VAL A 219 -11.71 -13.38 6.40
N THR A 220 -11.69 -14.05 7.55
CA THR A 220 -12.14 -13.47 8.82
C THR A 220 -11.31 -12.26 9.22
N LEU A 221 -9.97 -12.31 9.07
CA LEU A 221 -9.10 -11.17 9.33
C LEU A 221 -9.40 -9.98 8.41
N MET A 222 -9.70 -10.23 7.12
CA MET A 222 -10.07 -9.17 6.18
C MET A 222 -11.42 -8.53 6.54
N ILE A 223 -12.40 -9.33 6.98
CA ILE A 223 -13.70 -8.83 7.47
C ILE A 223 -13.49 -7.98 8.73
N MET A 224 -12.65 -8.42 9.67
CA MET A 224 -12.30 -7.63 10.85
C MET A 224 -11.62 -6.32 10.47
N LEU A 225 -10.68 -6.33 9.52
CA LEU A 225 -10.01 -5.12 9.01
C LEU A 225 -11.03 -4.13 8.42
N TYR A 226 -11.98 -4.62 7.63
CA TYR A 226 -13.07 -3.80 7.06
C TYR A 226 -13.90 -3.14 8.16
N LEU A 227 -14.31 -3.91 9.16
CA LEU A 227 -15.12 -3.41 10.29
C LEU A 227 -14.36 -2.38 11.13
N VAL A 228 -13.09 -2.67 11.48
CA VAL A 228 -12.25 -1.75 12.27
C VAL A 228 -12.05 -0.43 11.52
N ASN A 229 -11.74 -0.47 10.22
CA ASN A 229 -11.60 0.74 9.41
C ASN A 229 -12.89 1.59 9.41
N THR A 230 -14.04 0.94 9.21
CA THR A 230 -15.33 1.64 9.19
C THR A 230 -15.68 2.24 10.55
N MET A 231 -15.53 1.47 11.62
CA MET A 231 -15.83 1.93 12.98
C MET A 231 -14.88 3.04 13.42
N TYR A 232 -13.59 2.91 13.13
CA TYR A 232 -12.60 3.92 13.52
C TYR A 232 -12.83 5.22 12.77
N TYR A 233 -13.09 5.18 11.46
CA TYR A 233 -13.44 6.36 10.67
C TYR A 233 -14.68 7.07 11.23
N THR A 234 -15.77 6.33 11.47
CA THR A 234 -17.01 6.88 12.03
C THR A 234 -16.78 7.52 13.40
N LYS A 235 -15.98 6.87 14.27
CA LYS A 235 -15.62 7.40 15.59
C LYS A 235 -14.86 8.73 15.45
N GLN A 236 -13.87 8.81 14.56
CA GLN A 236 -13.09 10.05 14.36
C GLN A 236 -13.99 11.20 13.88
N VAL A 237 -14.86 10.94 12.90
CA VAL A 237 -15.82 11.94 12.40
C VAL A 237 -16.76 12.41 13.52
N SER A 238 -17.27 11.48 14.35
CA SER A 238 -18.21 11.84 15.45
C SER A 238 -17.55 12.62 16.60
N GLN A 239 -16.23 12.54 16.75
CA GLN A 239 -15.49 13.30 17.77
C GLN A 239 -15.16 14.73 17.36
N THR A 240 -15.25 15.01 16.05
CA THR A 240 -14.97 16.34 15.46
C THR A 240 -16.26 17.13 15.18
N LEU A 241 -17.43 16.53 15.32
CA LEU A 241 -18.76 17.16 15.28
C LEU A 241 -19.20 17.63 16.67
#